data_d3ccf514ab8a4207d94be2deef05767f
#
_entry.id   d3ccf514ab8a4207d94be2deef05767f
#
_cell.length_a   1.000
_cell.length_b   1.000
_cell.length_c   1.000
_cell.angle_alpha   90.00
_cell.angle_beta   90.00
_cell.angle_gamma   90.00
#
_symmetry.space_group_name_H-M   'P 1'
#
loop_
_entity.id
_entity.type
_entity.pdbx_description
1 polymer ?
#
loop_
_entity_poly.entity_id
_entity_poly.type
_entity_poly.pdbx_seq_one_letter_code
_entity_poly.pdbx_strand_id
1 'polypeptide(L)' 'MKLYEKLADDIERLIRQGVYRHGDRIPSVRQASQQHRISITTVLHAYLLLESRGLLESRPQSGYFVNLRRDDSHAPMR' A
#
# COMPACT_ATOMS: atom_id res chain seq x y z
N MET A 1 -9.59 13.66 8.99
CA MET A 1 -8.99 12.53 8.28
C MET A 1 -8.76 11.39 9.25
N LYS A 2 -9.11 10.21 8.84
CA LYS A 2 -8.93 9.05 9.70
C LYS A 2 -7.48 8.57 9.66
N LEU A 3 -7.04 7.96 10.74
CA LEU A 3 -5.65 7.54 10.86
C LEU A 3 -5.24 6.60 9.72
N TYR A 4 -6.13 5.66 9.35
CA TYR A 4 -5.77 4.72 8.30
C TYR A 4 -5.65 5.42 6.93
N GLU A 5 -6.43 6.49 6.72
CA GLU A 5 -6.32 7.25 5.48
C GLU A 5 -4.99 7.98 5.42
N LYS A 6 -4.57 8.53 6.55
CA LYS A 6 -3.27 9.21 6.60
C LYS A 6 -2.15 8.24 6.32
N LEU A 7 -2.21 7.05 6.91
CA LEU A 7 -1.18 6.04 6.66
C LEU A 7 -1.18 5.62 5.19
N ALA A 8 -2.36 5.43 4.61
CA ALA A 8 -2.44 5.07 3.20
C ALA A 8 -1.84 6.16 2.32
N ASP A 9 -2.16 7.41 2.63
CA ASP A 9 -1.62 8.52 1.85
C ASP A 9 -0.11 8.62 1.98
N ASP A 10 0.43 8.37 3.17
CA ASP A 10 1.87 8.39 3.38
C ASP A 10 2.56 7.32 2.55
N ILE A 11 2.00 6.11 2.55
CA ILE A 11 2.58 5.02 1.77
C ILE A 11 2.46 5.31 0.28
N GLU A 12 1.32 5.83 -0.15
CA GLU A 12 1.14 6.19 -1.56
C GLU A 12 2.19 7.22 -1.97
N ARG A 13 2.47 8.19 -1.12
CA ARG A 13 3.48 9.19 -1.42
C ARG A 13 4.85 8.54 -1.61
N LEU A 14 5.20 7.60 -0.75
CA LEU A 14 6.47 6.90 -0.88
C LEU A 14 6.55 6.12 -2.18
N ILE A 15 5.45 5.52 -2.59
CA ILE A 15 5.41 4.80 -3.86
C ILE A 15 5.61 5.76 -5.02
N ARG A 16 4.95 6.90 -4.99
CA ARG A 16 5.05 7.87 -6.08
C ARG A 16 6.42 8.53 -6.14
N GLN A 17 7.08 8.65 -5.01
CA GLN A 17 8.42 9.22 -4.96
C GLN A 17 9.51 8.23 -5.32
N GLY A 18 9.15 6.97 -5.52
CA GLY A 18 10.13 5.96 -5.89
C GLY A 18 10.83 5.31 -4.72
N VAL A 19 10.44 5.61 -3.49
CA VAL A 19 11.01 4.94 -2.32
C VAL A 19 10.61 3.48 -2.34
N TYR A 20 9.33 3.21 -2.65
CA TYR A 20 8.85 1.86 -2.90
C TYR A 20 8.57 1.74 -4.38
N ARG A 21 9.09 0.70 -5.01
CA ARG A 21 8.93 0.49 -6.44
C ARG A 21 7.99 -0.67 -6.72
N HIS A 22 7.53 -0.75 -7.95
CA HIS A 22 6.69 -1.86 -8.36
C HIS A 22 7.40 -3.18 -8.06
N GLY A 23 6.70 -4.08 -7.40
CA GLY A 23 7.25 -5.36 -7.03
C GLY A 23 7.94 -5.40 -5.68
N ASP A 24 8.18 -4.24 -5.08
CA ASP A 24 8.82 -4.22 -3.76
C ASP A 24 7.86 -4.75 -2.71
N ARG A 25 8.42 -5.45 -1.76
CA ARG A 25 7.64 -5.91 -0.62
C ARG A 25 7.64 -4.83 0.45
N ILE A 26 6.46 -4.49 0.94
CA ILE A 26 6.35 -3.51 2.03
C ILE A 26 6.20 -4.27 3.35
N PRO A 27 6.39 -3.60 4.48
CA PRO A 27 6.25 -4.26 5.78
C PRO A 27 4.91 -4.93 5.94
N SER A 28 4.90 -6.06 6.63
CA SER A 28 3.65 -6.74 6.92
C SER A 28 2.78 -5.86 7.81
N VAL A 29 1.49 -6.20 7.88
CA VAL A 29 0.57 -5.45 8.73
C VAL A 29 1.10 -5.38 10.15
N ARG A 30 1.62 -6.51 10.66
CA ARG A 30 2.15 -6.53 12.02
C ARG A 30 3.37 -5.64 12.17
N GLN A 31 4.29 -5.71 11.21
CA GLN A 31 5.49 -4.90 11.26
C GLN A 31 5.15 -3.41 11.20
N ALA A 32 4.25 -3.06 10.30
CA ALA A 32 3.85 -1.66 10.17
C ALA A 32 3.14 -1.17 11.43
N SER A 33 2.34 -2.03 12.05
CA SER A 33 1.69 -1.68 13.30
C SER A 33 2.71 -1.32 14.37
N GLN A 34 3.77 -2.10 14.45
CA GLN A 34 4.82 -1.83 15.43
C GLN A 34 5.63 -0.59 15.08
N GLN A 35 5.95 -0.42 13.81
CA GLN A 35 6.74 0.73 13.37
C GLN A 35 6.03 2.04 13.59
N HIS A 36 4.74 2.05 13.32
CA HIS A 36 3.96 3.28 13.40
C HIS A 36 3.22 3.43 14.73
N ARG A 37 3.30 2.42 15.58
CA ARG A 37 2.65 2.42 16.89
C ARG A 37 1.15 2.63 16.78
N ILE A 38 0.54 1.92 15.86
CA ILE A 38 -0.92 1.97 15.66
C ILE A 38 -1.42 0.54 15.61
N SER A 39 -2.74 0.39 15.72
CA SER A 39 -3.32 -0.94 15.79
C SER A 39 -3.17 -1.68 14.47
N ILE A 40 -3.15 -3.00 14.56
CA ILE A 40 -3.11 -3.85 13.38
C ILE A 40 -4.32 -3.58 12.49
N THR A 41 -5.49 -3.38 13.10
CA THR A 41 -6.70 -3.11 12.36
C THR A 41 -6.57 -1.84 11.52
N THR A 42 -5.97 -0.81 12.09
CA THR A 42 -5.77 0.44 11.37
C THR A 42 -4.84 0.24 10.17
N VAL A 43 -3.76 -0.50 10.37
CA VAL A 43 -2.83 -0.78 9.26
C VAL A 43 -3.54 -1.59 8.19
N LEU A 44 -4.31 -2.60 8.60
CA LEU A 44 -5.03 -3.42 7.63
C LEU A 44 -5.99 -2.57 6.80
N HIS A 45 -6.71 -1.65 7.44
CA HIS A 45 -7.60 -0.76 6.70
C HIS A 45 -6.83 0.10 5.70
N ALA A 46 -5.66 0.59 6.10
CA ALA A 46 -4.83 1.40 5.19
C ALA A 46 -4.39 0.56 3.99
N TYR A 47 -3.96 -0.67 4.23
CA TYR A 47 -3.51 -1.53 3.15
C TYR A 47 -4.65 -1.91 2.22
N LEU A 48 -5.84 -2.17 2.78
CA LEU A 48 -7.00 -2.45 1.94
C LEU A 48 -7.36 -1.25 1.07
N LEU A 49 -7.24 -0.06 1.62
CA LEU A 49 -7.49 1.15 0.85
C LEU A 49 -6.48 1.27 -0.29
N LEU A 50 -5.21 0.98 -0.02
CA LEU A 50 -4.19 1.02 -1.05
C LEU A 50 -4.43 -0.04 -2.12
N GLU A 51 -4.91 -1.22 -1.74
CA GLU A 51 -5.28 -2.23 -2.72
C GLU A 51 -6.41 -1.74 -3.60
N SER A 52 -7.39 -1.07 -3.02
CA SER A 52 -8.51 -0.56 -3.80
C SER A 52 -8.08 0.51 -4.78
N ARG A 53 -6.98 1.20 -4.46
CA ARG A 53 -6.41 2.20 -5.36
C ARG A 53 -5.49 1.58 -6.41
N GLY A 54 -5.27 0.26 -6.33
CA GLY A 54 -4.39 -0.41 -7.28
C GLY A 54 -2.91 -0.24 -6.98
N LEU A 55 -2.57 0.19 -5.77
CA LEU A 55 -1.18 0.46 -5.41
C LEU A 55 -0.52 -0.69 -4.66
N LEU A 56 -1.29 -1.59 -4.09
CA LEU A 56 -0.77 -2.74 -3.39
C LEU A 56 -1.42 -4.00 -3.89
N GLU A 57 -0.69 -5.09 -3.79
CA GLU A 57 -1.19 -6.42 -4.12
C GLU A 57 -0.93 -7.32 -2.92
N SER A 58 -1.97 -7.99 -2.45
CA SER A 58 -1.83 -8.95 -1.36
C SER A 58 -1.55 -10.32 -1.94
N ARG A 59 -0.50 -10.96 -1.48
CA ARG A 59 -0.18 -12.33 -1.90
C ARG A 59 -0.22 -13.23 -0.68
N PRO A 60 -1.06 -14.24 -0.68
CA PRO A 60 -1.15 -15.15 0.47
C PRO A 60 0.22 -15.69 0.83
N GLN A 61 0.51 -15.72 2.13
CA GLN A 61 1.74 -16.27 2.64
C GLN A 61 3.01 -15.51 2.26
N SER A 62 2.92 -14.53 1.39
CA SER A 62 4.09 -13.77 0.96
C SER A 62 4.08 -12.34 1.45
N GLY A 63 2.90 -11.77 1.68
CA GLY A 63 2.79 -10.42 2.20
C GLY A 63 2.21 -9.45 1.19
N TYR A 64 2.53 -8.18 1.35
CA TYR A 64 2.01 -7.13 0.50
C TYR A 64 3.12 -6.58 -0.39
N PHE A 65 2.81 -6.37 -1.65
CA PHE A 65 3.77 -5.90 -2.62
C PHE A 65 3.23 -4.68 -3.34
N VAL A 66 4.13 -3.80 -3.74
CA VAL A 66 3.74 -2.62 -4.49
C VAL A 66 3.32 -3.03 -5.89
N ASN A 67 2.17 -2.50 -6.32
CA ASN A 67 1.64 -2.80 -7.64
C ASN A 67 1.33 -1.49 -8.35
N LEU A 68 2.34 -0.89 -8.92
CA LEU A 68 2.19 0.42 -9.54
C LEU A 68 1.74 0.24 -10.97
N ARG A 69 0.43 0.32 -11.19
CA ARG A 69 -0.15 0.05 -12.51
C ARG A 69 -0.71 1.29 -13.16
N ARG A 70 -0.06 2.39 -12.96
CA ARG A 70 -0.59 3.63 -13.50
C ARG A 70 -0.70 3.62 -15.01
N ASP A 71 0.08 2.77 -15.66
CA ASP A 71 0.00 2.71 -17.10
C ASP A 71 -1.29 2.12 -17.56
N ASP A 72 -1.86 1.34 -16.74
CA ASP A 72 -3.13 0.75 -17.08
C ASP A 72 -4.15 1.78 -17.22
N SER A 73 -3.88 2.77 -16.51
CA SER A 73 -4.85 3.79 -16.61
C SER A 73 -4.78 4.38 -17.94
N HIS A 74 -4.62 4.31 -18.34
CA HIS A 74 -4.57 4.72 -19.48
C HIS A 74 -4.56 3.89 -20.39
N ALA A 75 -4.44 3.41 -20.25
CA ALA A 75 -4.22 2.61 -21.28
C ALA A 75 -5.26 2.08 -21.94
N PRO A 76 -5.43 2.21 -21.84
CA PRO A 76 -5.97 1.66 -22.32
C PRO A 76 -6.29 1.62 -23.18
N MET A 77 -6.30 1.73 -23.18
CA MET A 77 -6.52 1.61 -23.70
C MET A 77 -6.58 1.34 -24.44
N ARG A 78 -6.60 1.15 -24.59
CA ARG A 78 -6.56 0.65 -25.09
C ARG A 78 -6.96 0.46 -25.56
#